data_f92556e6fd32078221bdf75e9bc74f97
#
_entry.id   f92556e6fd32078221bdf75e9bc74f97
#
_cell.length_a   1.000
_cell.length_b   1.000
_cell.length_c   1.000
_cell.angle_alpha   90.00
_cell.angle_beta   90.00
_cell.angle_gamma   90.00
#
_symmetry.space_group_name_H-M   'P 1'
#
loop_
_entity.id
_entity.type
_entity.pdbx_description
1 polymer ?
#
loop_
_entity_poly.entity_id
_entity_poly.type
_entity_poly.pdbx_seq_one_letter_code
_entity_poly.pdbx_strand_id
1 'polypeptide(L)'
;MTGKDSIYVPGWDCHGLPIEWKIEEEYRKKGKNKDDVPTVQFRNECREFAEKWIDIQKKEFRRLGVEGDWENPYLTMSNQAEAQIVRELGKFLLDESLYKGAKPVLWSVVEKTALADAEVEYEDHTSNTIYVKFLIKNSTDKDLIDSNIVIWTTTPWTIPGNRALAYGKELDYSLIVVEELEEDSFCLLYTSPSPRDWMV
;
A
#
# COMPACT_ATOMS: atom_id res chain seq x y z
N MET A 1 -34.68 19.62 20.81
CA MET A 1 -35.38 20.88 20.45
C MET A 1 -35.47 21.79 21.65
N THR A 2 -34.34 22.38 22.00
CA THR A 2 -34.16 23.17 23.23
C THR A 2 -34.24 24.67 22.97
N GLY A 3 -34.81 25.11 21.82
CA GLY A 3 -34.92 26.51 21.43
C GLY A 3 -33.59 27.19 21.07
N LYS A 4 -32.52 26.39 20.85
CA LYS A 4 -31.23 26.90 20.40
C LYS A 4 -31.10 26.68 18.90
N ASP A 5 -30.46 27.62 18.21
CA ASP A 5 -30.07 27.46 16.80
C ASP A 5 -28.88 26.53 16.71
N SER A 6 -29.08 25.43 16.03
CA SER A 6 -28.03 24.42 15.79
C SER A 6 -28.27 23.84 14.41
N ILE A 7 -27.62 24.43 13.42
CA ILE A 7 -27.76 24.01 12.04
C ILE A 7 -26.85 22.77 11.79
N TYR A 8 -27.45 21.68 11.35
CA TYR A 8 -26.74 20.53 10.82
C TYR A 8 -26.62 20.67 9.30
N VAL A 9 -25.38 20.72 8.80
CA VAL A 9 -25.08 20.67 7.37
C VAL A 9 -24.59 19.28 7.04
N PRO A 10 -25.36 18.48 6.27
CA PRO A 10 -24.90 17.16 5.86
C PRO A 10 -23.71 17.27 4.91
N GLY A 11 -22.78 16.34 5.01
CA GLY A 11 -21.60 16.28 4.16
C GLY A 11 -21.39 14.90 3.57
N TRP A 12 -20.88 14.86 2.35
CA TRP A 12 -20.49 13.63 1.67
C TRP A 12 -19.04 13.68 1.18
N ASP A 13 -18.33 12.59 1.42
CA ASP A 13 -17.09 12.28 0.74
C ASP A 13 -17.43 11.62 -0.60
N CYS A 14 -17.04 12.26 -1.70
CA CYS A 14 -17.55 11.96 -3.03
C CYS A 14 -16.49 11.34 -3.96
N HIS A 15 -15.36 10.90 -3.44
CA HIS A 15 -14.25 10.33 -4.22
C HIS A 15 -13.48 9.28 -3.44
N GLY A 16 -12.48 8.71 -4.07
CA GLY A 16 -11.62 7.70 -3.51
C GLY A 16 -11.86 6.30 -4.08
N LEU A 17 -11.04 5.38 -3.61
CA LEU A 17 -10.96 4.01 -4.10
C LEU A 17 -12.31 3.26 -4.15
N PRO A 18 -13.21 3.37 -3.16
CA PRO A 18 -14.48 2.63 -3.21
C PRO A 18 -15.37 3.01 -4.39
N ILE A 19 -15.39 4.28 -4.79
CA ILE A 19 -16.17 4.76 -5.94
C ILE A 19 -15.50 4.32 -7.24
N GLU A 20 -14.20 4.54 -7.36
CA GLU A 20 -13.42 4.17 -8.54
C GLU A 20 -13.49 2.67 -8.81
N TRP A 21 -13.38 1.85 -7.77
CA TRP A 21 -13.49 0.41 -7.88
C TRP A 21 -14.86 -0.05 -8.40
N LYS A 22 -15.95 0.58 -7.96
CA LYS A 22 -17.30 0.26 -8.44
C LYS A 22 -17.47 0.57 -9.92
N ILE A 23 -16.98 1.69 -10.40
CA ILE A 23 -17.00 2.03 -11.83
C ILE A 23 -16.10 1.08 -12.63
N GLU A 24 -14.91 0.74 -12.10
CA GLU A 24 -14.03 -0.23 -12.73
C GLU A 24 -14.68 -1.63 -12.82
N GLU A 25 -15.38 -2.07 -11.78
CA GLU A 25 -16.13 -3.34 -11.79
C GLU A 25 -17.18 -3.36 -12.92
N GLU A 26 -17.85 -2.23 -13.18
CA GLU A 26 -18.79 -2.12 -14.30
C GLU A 26 -18.10 -2.24 -15.67
N TYR A 27 -16.90 -1.68 -15.81
CA TYR A 27 -16.08 -1.84 -17.01
C TYR A 27 -15.67 -3.31 -17.20
N ARG A 28 -15.19 -3.95 -16.15
CA ARG A 28 -14.80 -5.38 -16.18
C ARG A 28 -15.99 -6.28 -16.58
N LYS A 29 -17.20 -6.03 -16.06
CA LYS A 29 -18.42 -6.75 -16.45
C LYS A 29 -18.77 -6.58 -17.92
N LYS A 30 -18.41 -5.45 -18.52
CA LYS A 30 -18.58 -5.16 -19.96
C LYS A 30 -17.39 -5.64 -20.80
N GLY A 31 -16.41 -6.34 -20.22
CA GLY A 31 -15.22 -6.82 -20.90
C GLY A 31 -14.23 -5.70 -21.31
N LYS A 32 -14.31 -4.54 -20.65
CA LYS A 32 -13.46 -3.38 -20.93
C LYS A 32 -12.45 -3.18 -19.80
N ASN A 33 -11.28 -2.58 -20.14
CA ASN A 33 -10.29 -2.16 -19.17
C ASN A 33 -10.45 -0.66 -18.90
N LYS A 34 -10.43 -0.25 -17.63
CA LYS A 34 -10.48 1.18 -17.25
C LYS A 34 -9.30 1.98 -17.81
N ASP A 35 -8.14 1.33 -17.97
CA ASP A 35 -6.92 1.99 -18.47
C ASP A 35 -7.05 2.44 -19.93
N ASP A 36 -8.02 1.87 -20.69
CA ASP A 36 -8.32 2.24 -22.06
C ASP A 36 -9.34 3.39 -22.15
N VAL A 37 -9.88 3.84 -21.00
CA VAL A 37 -10.90 4.89 -20.94
C VAL A 37 -10.22 6.25 -20.71
N PRO A 38 -10.60 7.32 -21.42
CA PRO A 38 -10.09 8.65 -21.13
C PRO A 38 -10.32 9.05 -19.67
N THR A 39 -9.29 9.56 -19.01
CA THR A 39 -9.33 9.89 -17.56
C THR A 39 -10.49 10.82 -17.20
N VAL A 40 -10.79 11.80 -18.05
CA VAL A 40 -11.89 12.75 -17.82
C VAL A 40 -13.24 12.04 -17.85
N GLN A 41 -13.41 11.10 -18.79
CA GLN A 41 -14.64 10.30 -18.87
C GLN A 41 -14.81 9.45 -17.61
N PHE A 42 -13.78 8.73 -17.20
CA PHE A 42 -13.81 7.89 -16.00
C PHE A 42 -14.15 8.72 -14.74
N ARG A 43 -13.53 9.89 -14.58
CA ARG A 43 -13.82 10.82 -13.47
C ARG A 43 -15.26 11.33 -13.48
N ASN A 44 -15.81 11.64 -14.65
CA ASN A 44 -17.21 12.05 -14.74
C ASN A 44 -18.15 10.93 -14.34
N GLU A 45 -17.89 9.69 -14.75
CA GLU A 45 -18.68 8.52 -14.33
C GLU A 45 -18.62 8.30 -12.82
N CYS A 46 -17.44 8.51 -12.19
CA CYS A 46 -17.31 8.49 -10.73
C CYS A 46 -18.16 9.59 -10.06
N ARG A 47 -18.17 10.81 -10.61
CA ARG A 47 -19.00 11.92 -10.10
C ARG A 47 -20.50 11.59 -10.20
N GLU A 48 -20.96 11.12 -11.35
CA GLU A 48 -22.35 10.70 -11.56
C GLU A 48 -22.78 9.59 -10.60
N PHE A 49 -21.89 8.64 -10.34
CA PHE A 49 -22.13 7.60 -9.36
C PHE A 49 -22.28 8.17 -7.94
N ALA A 50 -21.41 9.10 -7.52
CA ALA A 50 -21.50 9.77 -6.24
C ALA A 50 -22.81 10.59 -6.11
N GLU A 51 -23.16 11.36 -7.12
CA GLU A 51 -24.41 12.15 -7.16
C GLU A 51 -25.65 11.28 -6.96
N LYS A 52 -25.70 10.13 -7.65
CA LYS A 52 -26.78 9.16 -7.48
C LYS A 52 -26.93 8.70 -6.03
N TRP A 53 -25.80 8.40 -5.36
CA TRP A 53 -25.83 7.92 -3.99
C TRP A 53 -26.16 9.03 -2.99
N ILE A 54 -25.73 10.26 -3.24
CA ILE A 54 -26.14 11.43 -2.45
C ILE A 54 -27.67 11.57 -2.46
N ASP A 55 -28.29 11.48 -3.62
CA ASP A 55 -29.74 11.58 -3.75
C ASP A 55 -30.49 10.46 -3.03
N ILE A 56 -30.00 9.24 -3.10
CA ILE A 56 -30.58 8.08 -2.41
C ILE A 56 -30.46 8.28 -0.90
N GLN A 57 -29.27 8.53 -0.39
CA GLN A 57 -29.00 8.68 1.03
C GLN A 57 -29.71 9.90 1.63
N LYS A 58 -29.76 11.04 0.91
CA LYS A 58 -30.53 12.22 1.31
C LYS A 58 -32.00 11.86 1.59
N LYS A 59 -32.62 11.09 0.71
CA LYS A 59 -34.01 10.64 0.86
C LYS A 59 -34.18 9.70 2.06
N GLU A 60 -33.24 8.79 2.24
CA GLU A 60 -33.27 7.82 3.33
C GLU A 60 -33.08 8.48 4.69
N PHE A 61 -32.12 9.38 4.85
CA PHE A 61 -31.90 10.14 6.09
C PHE A 61 -33.08 11.03 6.45
N ARG A 62 -33.67 11.70 5.45
CA ARG A 62 -34.91 12.51 5.68
C ARG A 62 -36.07 11.62 6.11
N ARG A 63 -36.20 10.42 5.55
CA ARG A 63 -37.21 9.43 5.98
C ARG A 63 -37.01 8.99 7.43
N LEU A 64 -35.76 8.90 7.87
CA LEU A 64 -35.39 8.57 9.27
C LEU A 64 -35.59 9.76 10.24
N GLY A 65 -36.03 10.93 9.74
CA GLY A 65 -36.29 12.09 10.56
C GLY A 65 -35.04 12.92 10.88
N VAL A 66 -33.96 12.78 10.13
CA VAL A 66 -32.79 13.65 10.28
C VAL A 66 -33.09 15.00 9.68
N GLU A 67 -33.12 16.02 10.52
CA GLU A 67 -33.31 17.40 10.09
C GLU A 67 -31.98 18.10 9.86
N GLY A 68 -31.91 19.00 8.86
CA GLY A 68 -30.70 19.72 8.50
C GLY A 68 -30.86 20.52 7.22
N ASP A 69 -29.84 21.25 6.81
CA ASP A 69 -29.81 21.99 5.54
C ASP A 69 -29.49 21.03 4.37
N TRP A 70 -30.49 20.30 3.95
CA TRP A 70 -30.40 19.33 2.86
C TRP A 70 -30.30 19.97 1.48
N GLU A 71 -30.58 21.25 1.36
CA GLU A 71 -30.53 21.95 0.07
C GLU A 71 -29.13 22.50 -0.23
N ASN A 72 -28.31 22.74 0.82
CA ASN A 72 -26.94 23.23 0.70
C ASN A 72 -25.94 22.27 1.39
N PRO A 73 -25.86 21.02 0.98
CA PRO A 73 -24.95 20.07 1.59
C PRO A 73 -23.49 20.42 1.27
N TYR A 74 -22.58 19.99 2.14
CA TYR A 74 -21.15 20.00 1.84
C TYR A 74 -20.78 18.78 0.98
N LEU A 75 -20.25 19.01 -0.21
CA LEU A 75 -19.79 17.96 -1.12
C LEU A 75 -18.30 18.15 -1.39
N THR A 76 -17.49 17.13 -1.08
CA THR A 76 -16.05 17.20 -1.32
C THR A 76 -15.69 17.30 -2.81
N MET A 77 -16.58 16.84 -3.71
CA MET A 77 -16.43 16.97 -5.17
C MET A 77 -16.90 18.30 -5.75
N SER A 78 -17.41 19.23 -4.93
CA SER A 78 -17.80 20.54 -5.44
C SER A 78 -16.57 21.36 -5.82
N ASN A 79 -16.65 22.12 -6.91
CA ASN A 79 -15.54 22.95 -7.37
C ASN A 79 -15.03 23.91 -6.30
N GLN A 80 -15.92 24.41 -5.44
CA GLN A 80 -15.55 25.28 -4.33
C GLN A 80 -14.74 24.54 -3.26
N ALA A 81 -15.16 23.34 -2.89
CA ALA A 81 -14.42 22.51 -1.92
C ALA A 81 -13.04 22.11 -2.49
N GLU A 82 -13.00 21.62 -3.72
CA GLU A 82 -11.73 21.26 -4.39
C GLU A 82 -10.77 22.46 -4.46
N ALA A 83 -11.28 23.63 -4.85
CA ALA A 83 -10.48 24.86 -4.90
C ALA A 83 -9.94 25.27 -3.52
N GLN A 84 -10.74 25.08 -2.45
CA GLN A 84 -10.29 25.39 -1.10
C GLN A 84 -9.22 24.42 -0.62
N ILE A 85 -9.37 23.12 -0.91
CA ILE A 85 -8.35 22.10 -0.60
C ILE A 85 -7.02 22.47 -1.26
N VAL A 86 -7.04 22.84 -2.54
CA VAL A 86 -5.82 23.24 -3.27
C VAL A 86 -5.19 24.51 -2.68
N ARG A 87 -6.01 25.48 -2.27
CA ARG A 87 -5.49 26.69 -1.60
C ARG A 87 -4.81 26.39 -0.27
N GLU A 88 -5.42 25.51 0.54
CA GLU A 88 -4.81 25.14 1.82
C GLU A 88 -3.53 24.33 1.60
N LEU A 89 -3.50 23.38 0.68
CA LEU A 89 -2.28 22.64 0.32
C LEU A 89 -1.17 23.59 -0.16
N GLY A 90 -1.53 24.62 -0.93
CA GLY A 90 -0.61 25.65 -1.38
C GLY A 90 0.06 26.42 -0.25
N LYS A 91 -0.60 26.61 0.88
CA LYS A 91 0.02 27.26 2.06
C LYS A 91 1.17 26.41 2.63
N PHE A 92 1.00 25.09 2.70
CA PHE A 92 2.08 24.17 3.12
C PHE A 92 3.27 24.19 2.16
N LEU A 93 3.00 24.35 0.86
CA LEU A 93 4.07 24.50 -0.12
C LEU A 93 4.84 25.80 0.07
N LEU A 94 4.13 26.91 0.31
CA LEU A 94 4.76 28.22 0.55
C LEU A 94 5.53 28.31 1.87
N ASP A 95 5.12 27.53 2.86
CA ASP A 95 5.78 27.38 4.16
C ASP A 95 6.93 26.36 4.13
N GLU A 96 7.25 25.79 2.96
CA GLU A 96 8.29 24.78 2.75
C GLU A 96 8.09 23.46 3.54
N SER A 97 6.96 23.27 4.20
CA SER A 97 6.64 22.05 4.93
C SER A 97 6.16 20.91 4.02
N LEU A 98 5.75 21.22 2.79
CA LEU A 98 5.44 20.26 1.75
C LEU A 98 6.60 20.12 0.77
N TYR A 99 7.18 18.94 0.68
CA TYR A 99 8.28 18.66 -0.24
C TYR A 99 8.07 17.32 -0.97
N LYS A 100 8.71 17.16 -2.12
CA LYS A 100 8.70 15.89 -2.86
C LYS A 100 9.74 14.95 -2.28
N GLY A 101 9.29 13.78 -1.85
CA GLY A 101 10.14 12.72 -1.32
C GLY A 101 9.75 11.35 -1.86
N ALA A 102 10.57 10.33 -1.57
CA ALA A 102 10.27 8.94 -1.83
C ALA A 102 10.15 8.20 -0.49
N LYS A 103 9.07 7.46 -0.32
CA LYS A 103 8.81 6.60 0.85
C LYS A 103 8.22 5.28 0.36
N PRO A 104 8.69 4.12 0.87
CA PRO A 104 8.01 2.85 0.64
C PRO A 104 6.58 2.92 1.16
N VAL A 105 5.63 2.49 0.36
CA VAL A 105 4.21 2.45 0.71
C VAL A 105 3.63 1.09 0.33
N LEU A 106 2.56 0.69 1.03
CA LEU A 106 1.78 -0.48 0.63
C LEU A 106 1.07 -0.18 -0.68
N TRP A 107 1.05 -1.15 -1.57
CA TRP A 107 0.57 -0.99 -2.94
C TRP A 107 -0.34 -2.12 -3.34
N SER A 108 -1.54 -1.80 -3.83
CA SER A 108 -2.40 -2.78 -4.47
C SER A 108 -2.01 -2.93 -5.94
N VAL A 109 -1.63 -4.15 -6.31
CA VAL A 109 -1.30 -4.48 -7.72
C VAL A 109 -2.54 -4.60 -8.60
N VAL A 110 -3.71 -4.83 -7.99
CA VAL A 110 -4.99 -4.96 -8.68
C VAL A 110 -5.56 -3.59 -9.02
N GLU A 111 -5.69 -2.73 -8.02
CA GLU A 111 -6.21 -1.36 -8.17
C GLU A 111 -5.15 -0.38 -8.70
N LYS A 112 -3.86 -0.78 -8.70
CA LYS A 112 -2.71 0.04 -9.14
C LYS A 112 -2.61 1.37 -8.39
N THR A 113 -2.74 1.29 -7.07
CA THR A 113 -2.69 2.46 -6.19
C THR A 113 -2.00 2.16 -4.87
N ALA A 114 -1.49 3.22 -4.22
CA ALA A 114 -1.04 3.15 -2.84
C ALA A 114 -2.22 2.94 -1.89
N LEU A 115 -1.98 2.22 -0.81
CA LEU A 115 -2.97 1.95 0.24
C LEU A 115 -2.62 2.73 1.50
N ALA A 116 -3.65 3.22 2.18
CA ALA A 116 -3.52 3.68 3.56
C ALA A 116 -3.44 2.47 4.51
N ASP A 117 -2.82 2.64 5.68
CA ASP A 117 -2.69 1.54 6.66
C ASP A 117 -4.04 0.94 7.07
N ALA A 118 -5.10 1.76 7.09
CA ALA A 118 -6.46 1.32 7.41
C ALA A 118 -7.14 0.49 6.31
N GLU A 119 -6.61 0.50 5.10
CA GLU A 119 -7.13 -0.26 3.94
C GLU A 119 -6.45 -1.62 3.80
N VAL A 120 -5.46 -1.91 4.64
CA VAL A 120 -4.68 -3.15 4.57
C VAL A 120 -5.29 -4.22 5.45
N GLU A 121 -5.63 -5.34 4.85
CA GLU A 121 -6.07 -6.54 5.54
C GLU A 121 -4.95 -7.59 5.52
N TYR A 122 -4.75 -8.26 6.65
CA TYR A 122 -3.74 -9.31 6.80
C TYR A 122 -4.42 -10.67 6.74
N GLU A 123 -3.95 -11.50 5.82
CA GLU A 123 -4.45 -12.86 5.63
C GLU A 123 -3.30 -13.87 5.68
N ASP A 124 -3.61 -15.10 6.07
CA ASP A 124 -2.66 -16.20 5.99
C ASP A 124 -2.34 -16.50 4.52
N HIS A 125 -1.06 -16.44 4.17
CA HIS A 125 -0.59 -16.66 2.80
C HIS A 125 0.49 -17.73 2.75
N THR A 126 0.34 -18.69 1.85
CA THR A 126 1.37 -19.69 1.56
C THR A 126 2.22 -19.21 0.40
N SER A 127 3.51 -19.02 0.63
CA SER A 127 4.47 -18.62 -0.40
C SER A 127 5.64 -19.60 -0.50
N ASN A 128 6.26 -19.64 -1.68
CA ASN A 128 7.50 -20.37 -1.86
C ASN A 128 8.66 -19.61 -1.22
N THR A 129 9.41 -20.30 -0.37
CA THR A 129 10.63 -19.76 0.23
C THR A 129 11.84 -20.51 -0.31
N ILE A 130 12.97 -19.83 -0.40
CA ILE A 130 14.22 -20.42 -0.86
C ILE A 130 15.38 -20.04 0.04
N TYR A 131 16.37 -20.96 0.13
CA TYR A 131 17.68 -20.66 0.62
C TYR A 131 18.62 -20.42 -0.56
N VAL A 132 19.44 -19.38 -0.47
CA VAL A 132 20.39 -19.02 -1.54
C VAL A 132 21.78 -18.94 -0.94
N LYS A 133 22.74 -19.60 -1.55
CA LYS A 133 24.15 -19.55 -1.17
C LYS A 133 24.93 -18.58 -2.06
N PHE A 134 25.75 -17.74 -1.45
CA PHE A 134 26.66 -16.81 -2.12
C PHE A 134 28.09 -17.15 -1.75
N LEU A 135 28.92 -17.47 -2.75
CA LEU A 135 30.31 -17.84 -2.56
C LEU A 135 31.17 -16.67 -2.07
N ILE A 136 31.92 -16.86 -1.01
CA ILE A 136 32.91 -15.90 -0.50
C ILE A 136 34.21 -16.07 -1.29
N LYS A 137 34.50 -15.11 -2.17
CA LYS A 137 35.72 -15.14 -3.00
C LYS A 137 36.94 -14.55 -2.31
N ASN A 138 36.74 -13.57 -1.44
CA ASN A 138 37.81 -12.87 -0.74
C ASN A 138 37.40 -12.62 0.71
N SER A 139 38.28 -12.89 1.67
CA SER A 139 38.11 -12.61 3.08
C SER A 139 39.45 -12.33 3.73
N THR A 140 39.45 -11.54 4.81
CA THR A 140 40.59 -11.39 5.71
C THR A 140 40.80 -12.66 6.55
N ASP A 141 39.73 -13.39 6.81
CA ASP A 141 39.76 -14.71 7.44
C ASP A 141 39.85 -15.78 6.37
N LYS A 142 40.94 -16.56 6.41
CA LYS A 142 41.22 -17.57 5.40
C LYS A 142 40.26 -18.77 5.46
N ASP A 143 39.71 -19.05 6.63
CA ASP A 143 38.78 -20.18 6.82
C ASP A 143 37.42 -19.92 6.16
N LEU A 144 37.14 -18.65 5.83
CA LEU A 144 35.90 -18.26 5.12
C LEU A 144 36.06 -18.26 3.60
N ILE A 145 37.27 -18.32 3.06
CA ILE A 145 37.49 -18.35 1.60
C ILE A 145 36.95 -19.67 1.05
N ASP A 146 36.22 -19.58 -0.07
CA ASP A 146 35.54 -20.71 -0.73
C ASP A 146 34.39 -21.32 0.06
N SER A 147 34.02 -20.73 1.22
CA SER A 147 32.77 -21.02 1.89
C SER A 147 31.62 -20.20 1.31
N ASN A 148 30.39 -20.46 1.74
CA ASN A 148 29.19 -19.76 1.26
C ASN A 148 28.48 -19.03 2.40
N ILE A 149 27.95 -17.86 2.13
CA ILE A 149 26.94 -17.24 2.99
C ILE A 149 25.58 -17.69 2.50
N VAL A 150 24.75 -18.20 3.41
CA VAL A 150 23.39 -18.65 3.11
C VAL A 150 22.41 -17.63 3.63
N ILE A 151 21.52 -17.22 2.77
CA ILE A 151 20.36 -16.38 3.12
C ILE A 151 19.07 -17.15 2.86
N TRP A 152 18.02 -16.74 3.55
CA TRP A 152 16.66 -17.23 3.32
C TRP A 152 15.77 -16.06 2.89
N THR A 153 14.88 -16.32 1.93
CA THR A 153 13.93 -15.28 1.47
C THR A 153 12.56 -15.87 1.14
N THR A 154 11.54 -15.11 1.43
CA THR A 154 10.15 -15.35 0.99
C THR A 154 9.84 -14.68 -0.36
N THR A 155 10.77 -13.91 -0.91
CA THR A 155 10.61 -13.11 -2.12
C THR A 155 11.69 -13.42 -3.15
N PRO A 156 11.73 -14.67 -3.70
CA PRO A 156 12.81 -15.14 -4.56
C PRO A 156 13.01 -14.31 -5.83
N TRP A 157 11.99 -13.64 -6.32
CA TRP A 157 12.07 -12.76 -7.50
C TRP A 157 12.92 -11.51 -7.29
N THR A 158 13.32 -11.19 -6.04
CA THR A 158 14.22 -10.06 -5.75
C THR A 158 15.69 -10.41 -5.92
N ILE A 159 16.07 -11.69 -5.94
CA ILE A 159 17.47 -12.16 -6.05
C ILE A 159 18.22 -11.59 -7.24
N PRO A 160 17.65 -11.47 -8.46
CA PRO A 160 18.37 -10.87 -9.60
C PRO A 160 18.81 -9.42 -9.36
N GLY A 161 18.14 -8.69 -8.45
CA GLY A 161 18.49 -7.31 -8.07
C GLY A 161 19.41 -7.23 -6.85
N ASN A 162 19.80 -8.34 -6.26
CA ASN A 162 20.62 -8.37 -5.04
C ASN A 162 22.03 -7.83 -5.31
N ARG A 163 22.51 -6.88 -4.50
CA ARG A 163 23.81 -6.23 -4.66
C ARG A 163 24.73 -6.39 -3.47
N ALA A 164 24.18 -6.69 -2.31
CA ALA A 164 24.94 -6.82 -1.07
C ALA A 164 24.19 -7.71 -0.10
N LEU A 165 24.90 -8.25 0.87
CA LEU A 165 24.34 -8.93 2.04
C LEU A 165 24.68 -8.09 3.26
N ALA A 166 23.67 -7.84 4.10
CA ALA A 166 23.86 -7.20 5.39
C ALA A 166 24.05 -8.29 6.47
N TYR A 167 24.87 -8.00 7.45
CA TYR A 167 25.04 -8.88 8.62
C TYR A 167 24.98 -8.06 9.92
N GLY A 168 24.47 -8.70 10.97
CA GLY A 168 24.47 -8.10 12.31
C GLY A 168 25.81 -8.31 13.00
N LYS A 169 26.46 -7.23 13.45
CA LYS A 169 27.77 -7.31 14.14
C LYS A 169 27.69 -7.97 15.51
N GLU A 170 26.50 -7.91 16.12
CA GLU A 170 26.23 -8.45 17.47
C GLU A 170 25.67 -9.88 17.41
N LEU A 171 25.62 -10.47 16.21
CA LEU A 171 25.07 -11.80 15.99
C LEU A 171 26.19 -12.80 15.80
N ASP A 172 25.99 -14.00 16.37
CA ASP A 172 26.92 -15.11 16.21
C ASP A 172 26.63 -15.88 14.93
N TYR A 173 27.64 -16.14 14.14
CA TYR A 173 27.58 -16.92 12.92
C TYR A 173 28.44 -18.17 13.07
N SER A 174 27.95 -19.31 12.58
CA SER A 174 28.70 -20.55 12.59
C SER A 174 29.01 -21.01 11.18
N LEU A 175 30.24 -21.47 10.98
CA LEU A 175 30.63 -22.18 9.77
C LEU A 175 30.26 -23.64 9.95
N ILE A 176 29.43 -24.16 9.07
CA ILE A 176 28.97 -25.55 9.09
C ILE A 176 29.28 -26.26 7.78
N VAL A 177 29.37 -27.58 7.84
CA VAL A 177 29.46 -28.44 6.66
C VAL A 177 28.10 -29.03 6.38
N VAL A 178 27.65 -28.93 5.13
CA VAL A 178 26.38 -29.52 4.67
C VAL A 178 26.73 -30.77 3.82
N GLU A 179 26.41 -31.93 4.34
CA GLU A 179 26.85 -33.23 3.78
C GLU A 179 25.89 -33.77 2.68
N GLU A 180 24.68 -33.29 2.55
CA GLU A 180 23.68 -33.82 1.60
C GLU A 180 23.64 -33.10 0.23
N LEU A 181 24.60 -32.24 -0.06
CA LEU A 181 24.74 -31.61 -1.38
C LEU A 181 25.70 -32.46 -2.23
N GLU A 182 25.53 -32.47 -3.57
CA GLU A 182 26.37 -33.23 -4.53
C GLU A 182 27.87 -33.04 -4.35
N GLU A 183 28.27 -31.96 -3.69
CA GLU A 183 29.63 -31.70 -3.18
C GLU A 183 29.53 -31.13 -1.77
N ASP A 184 30.40 -31.53 -0.86
CA ASP A 184 30.49 -30.96 0.49
C ASP A 184 30.67 -29.44 0.41
N SER A 185 29.74 -28.71 1.03
CA SER A 185 29.75 -27.24 1.00
C SER A 185 29.87 -26.66 2.41
N PHE A 186 30.89 -25.83 2.60
CA PHE A 186 31.00 -25.03 3.82
C PHE A 186 30.04 -23.83 3.74
N CYS A 187 29.20 -23.67 4.73
CA CYS A 187 28.18 -22.60 4.78
C CYS A 187 28.24 -21.83 6.10
N LEU A 188 28.27 -20.52 5.99
CA LEU A 188 28.16 -19.62 7.13
C LEU A 188 26.68 -19.32 7.37
N LEU A 189 26.17 -19.74 8.51
CA LEU A 189 24.78 -19.56 8.91
C LEU A 189 24.67 -18.79 10.23
N TYR A 190 23.65 -17.97 10.32
CA TYR A 190 23.26 -17.34 11.59
C TYR A 190 22.65 -18.38 12.53
N THR A 191 23.07 -18.37 13.78
CA THR A 191 22.65 -19.34 14.79
C THR A 191 21.51 -18.82 15.67
N SER A 192 20.41 -18.36 15.09
CA SER A 192 19.23 -18.00 15.87
C SER A 192 18.30 -19.20 16.09
N PRO A 193 17.72 -19.35 17.30
CA PRO A 193 16.76 -20.39 17.56
C PRO A 193 15.36 -20.15 16.97
N SER A 194 15.11 -19.00 16.34
CA SER A 194 13.79 -18.62 15.81
C SER A 194 13.81 -18.27 14.33
N PRO A 195 12.92 -18.87 13.51
CA PRO A 195 12.76 -18.47 12.11
C PRO A 195 12.29 -17.03 11.89
N ARG A 196 11.84 -16.33 12.94
CA ARG A 196 11.37 -14.95 12.87
C ARG A 196 12.50 -13.93 12.81
N ASP A 197 13.72 -14.30 13.16
CA ASP A 197 14.88 -13.40 13.21
C ASP A 197 15.61 -13.31 11.86
N TRP A 198 15.09 -13.94 10.81
CA TRP A 198 15.68 -14.01 9.47
C TRP A 198 15.19 -12.92 8.50
N MET A 199 14.40 -11.94 9.00
CA MET A 199 14.00 -10.79 8.19
C MET A 199 15.06 -9.70 8.29
N VAL A 200 16.03 -9.71 7.40
CA VAL A 200 16.90 -8.56 7.10
C VAL A 200 16.83 -8.26 5.61
#